data_9a4cf894ed935ade551ec354a28d9408
#
_entry.id   9a4cf894ed935ade551ec354a28d9408
#
_cell.length_a   1.000
_cell.length_b   1.000
_cell.length_c   1.000
_cell.angle_alpha   90.00
_cell.angle_beta   90.00
_cell.angle_gamma   90.00
#
_symmetry.space_group_name_H-M   'P 1'
#
loop_
_entity.id
_entity.type
_entity.pdbx_description
1 polymer ?
#
loop_
_entity_poly.entity_id
_entity_poly.type
_entity_poly.pdbx_seq_one_letter_code
_entity_poly.pdbx_strand_id
1 'polypeptide(L)'
;MTPPIDGRLRRGRALAATAATLALLASTGLTNAQAATSYPSDTAKPDLMPALSGYSDLWQSSGLNDLHGTVKNSTVLQWNDRVTSWINQHATAKQQFRALQNSNYLASDGSGYDQSISIADGLGKKLGALYAQGRIEKKLPLVAALINSSTGATGAYVSTGAAKAAFSYPRPYLNGDPAAAAVTGDADGCAPSKVNSSSLVAIRKGKAWADAKGNLRITRVPAATDTTHAFAAGDVVMDPGYGSVGLCTGGGYPSGHTTTAYEAGITLATLLPELAPEILTRASEAGNNRIVLGVHYALDIVGGRINGELALAARWSDKAFRTGVLEPARAELVGYLQARCGARLAVCIARDKAYADNPYGGAKVPGGTSQIVTNRRSAVKVYTERLGYGFAPVRSTRQSASVPATASSLLLSTFPKLTAKQRRAVLAQTEIASGHPLDTTWSSRHGTAPGSWQRLNLAAAMSATVRVYRDGHVKVLSTGGQPKLIFVLR
;
A
#
# COMPACT_ATOMS: atom_id res chain seq x y z
N MET A 1 -73.24 36.36 -22.52
CA MET A 1 -73.45 34.93 -22.13
C MET A 1 -72.10 34.33 -21.92
N THR A 2 -71.69 34.30 -20.70
CA THR A 2 -70.49 33.58 -20.20
C THR A 2 -70.92 32.21 -19.70
N PRO A 3 -70.04 31.21 -19.79
CA PRO A 3 -69.59 30.52 -18.62
C PRO A 3 -68.11 30.09 -18.66
N PRO A 4 -67.65 29.38 -17.63
CA PRO A 4 -66.57 29.90 -16.85
C PRO A 4 -65.23 29.09 -17.05
N ILE A 5 -64.20 29.73 -16.53
CA ILE A 5 -62.83 29.27 -16.51
C ILE A 5 -62.65 28.21 -15.41
N ASP A 6 -62.08 27.04 -15.73
CA ASP A 6 -61.65 26.06 -14.75
C ASP A 6 -60.11 25.97 -14.75
N GLY A 7 -59.52 26.54 -13.70
CA GLY A 7 -58.09 26.57 -13.45
C GLY A 7 -57.63 25.35 -12.67
N ARG A 8 -56.86 24.46 -13.29
CA ARG A 8 -56.17 23.40 -12.54
C ARG A 8 -54.73 23.78 -12.24
N LEU A 9 -54.49 24.17 -11.01
CA LEU A 9 -53.18 24.29 -10.37
C LEU A 9 -52.50 22.91 -10.31
N ARG A 10 -51.35 22.81 -10.98
CA ARG A 10 -50.43 21.70 -10.75
C ARG A 10 -49.64 21.94 -9.47
N ARG A 11 -49.93 21.18 -8.43
CA ARG A 11 -49.18 21.13 -7.17
C ARG A 11 -47.84 20.39 -7.38
N GLY A 12 -46.73 21.10 -7.18
CA GLY A 12 -45.43 20.52 -7.01
C GLY A 12 -45.38 19.71 -5.71
N ARG A 13 -44.86 18.48 -5.81
CA ARG A 13 -44.62 17.65 -4.63
C ARG A 13 -43.26 18.02 -4.06
N ALA A 14 -43.26 18.69 -2.90
CA ALA A 14 -42.13 18.79 -2.01
C ALA A 14 -41.97 17.45 -1.29
N LEU A 15 -40.78 16.84 -1.37
CA LEU A 15 -40.43 15.69 -0.55
C LEU A 15 -40.10 16.19 0.86
N ALA A 16 -41.00 15.91 1.78
CA ALA A 16 -40.79 16.11 3.22
C ALA A 16 -39.95 14.92 3.74
N ALA A 17 -38.80 15.21 4.34
CA ALA A 17 -38.04 14.27 5.12
C ALA A 17 -38.79 13.95 6.43
N THR A 18 -39.28 12.73 6.55
CA THR A 18 -39.86 12.21 7.79
C THR A 18 -38.75 11.72 8.72
N ALA A 19 -38.52 12.45 9.80
CA ALA A 19 -37.72 11.96 10.93
C ALA A 19 -38.56 10.87 11.66
N ALA A 20 -38.13 9.65 11.60
CA ALA A 20 -38.73 8.56 12.37
C ALA A 20 -38.15 8.56 13.78
N THR A 21 -38.95 8.99 14.74
CA THR A 21 -38.70 8.83 16.18
C THR A 21 -38.93 7.37 16.55
N LEU A 22 -37.86 6.60 16.81
CA LEU A 22 -37.96 5.25 17.38
C LEU A 22 -38.18 5.36 18.88
N ALA A 23 -39.32 4.88 19.35
CA ALA A 23 -39.62 4.66 20.76
C ALA A 23 -38.73 3.50 21.29
N LEU A 24 -37.98 3.77 22.36
CA LEU A 24 -37.25 2.77 23.12
C LEU A 24 -38.23 1.84 23.85
N LEU A 25 -38.29 0.59 23.45
CA LEU A 25 -38.73 -0.50 24.31
C LEU A 25 -37.49 -0.97 25.11
N ALA A 26 -37.45 -0.67 26.37
CA ALA A 26 -36.45 -1.16 27.32
C ALA A 26 -36.62 -2.66 27.52
N SER A 27 -35.86 -3.46 26.81
CA SER A 27 -35.53 -4.85 27.20
C SER A 27 -34.24 -4.79 27.97
N THR A 28 -34.30 -5.06 29.28
CA THR A 28 -33.17 -5.25 30.18
C THR A 28 -32.42 -6.54 29.80
N GLY A 29 -31.67 -6.49 28.70
CA GLY A 29 -30.61 -7.43 28.43
C GLY A 29 -29.32 -6.77 28.92
N LEU A 30 -28.74 -7.24 29.99
CA LEU A 30 -27.37 -6.93 30.40
C LEU A 30 -26.41 -7.40 29.30
N THR A 31 -26.22 -6.61 28.26
CA THR A 31 -25.04 -6.69 27.42
C THR A 31 -23.92 -6.08 28.24
N ASN A 32 -23.04 -6.92 28.78
CA ASN A 32 -21.72 -6.48 29.17
C ASN A 32 -21.09 -5.81 27.95
N ALA A 33 -21.21 -4.50 27.84
CA ALA A 33 -20.37 -3.71 26.97
C ALA A 33 -18.95 -3.83 27.57
N GLN A 34 -18.22 -4.85 27.10
CA GLN A 34 -16.82 -5.01 27.41
C GLN A 34 -16.17 -3.75 26.85
N ALA A 35 -15.70 -2.86 27.74
CA ALA A 35 -14.99 -1.65 27.34
C ALA A 35 -13.90 -2.09 26.34
N ALA A 36 -13.93 -1.52 25.13
CA ALA A 36 -12.95 -1.84 24.12
C ALA A 36 -11.56 -1.63 24.73
N THR A 37 -10.76 -2.70 24.79
CA THR A 37 -9.43 -2.64 25.36
C THR A 37 -8.61 -1.63 24.56
N SER A 38 -8.22 -0.53 25.18
CA SER A 38 -7.37 0.48 24.56
C SER A 38 -5.91 0.11 24.77
N TYR A 39 -5.11 0.23 23.71
CA TYR A 39 -3.69 -0.06 23.72
C TYR A 39 -2.88 1.24 23.65
N PRO A 40 -1.67 1.32 24.27
CA PRO A 40 -0.82 2.51 24.18
C PRO A 40 -0.63 3.01 22.74
N SER A 41 -0.50 2.11 21.78
CA SER A 41 -0.35 2.46 20.36
C SER A 41 -1.62 3.03 19.71
N ASP A 42 -2.79 2.95 20.34
CA ASP A 42 -4.01 3.58 19.80
C ASP A 42 -3.96 5.11 19.89
N THR A 43 -3.31 5.62 20.93
CA THR A 43 -3.17 7.07 21.19
C THR A 43 -1.81 7.61 20.76
N ALA A 44 -0.73 6.81 20.83
CA ALA A 44 0.62 7.19 20.44
C ALA A 44 0.92 6.80 18.99
N LYS A 45 0.12 7.33 18.05
CA LYS A 45 0.32 7.09 16.61
C LYS A 45 1.60 7.79 16.11
N PRO A 46 2.35 7.17 15.19
CA PRO A 46 3.57 7.78 14.66
C PRO A 46 3.26 8.99 13.79
N ASP A 47 4.12 10.02 13.87
CA ASP A 47 4.12 11.10 12.89
C ASP A 47 4.78 10.63 11.59
N LEU A 48 4.03 10.70 10.49
CA LEU A 48 4.49 10.24 9.18
C LEU A 48 5.32 11.30 8.44
N MET A 49 5.14 12.58 8.76
CA MET A 49 5.71 13.69 7.99
C MET A 49 7.25 13.69 7.95
N PRO A 50 7.97 13.45 9.05
CA PRO A 50 9.43 13.40 9.01
C PRO A 50 9.99 12.32 8.07
N ALA A 51 9.34 11.13 8.03
CA ALA A 51 9.78 10.03 7.17
C ALA A 51 9.50 10.29 5.67
N LEU A 52 8.55 11.17 5.36
CA LEU A 52 8.15 11.53 4.01
C LEU A 52 8.83 12.80 3.49
N SER A 53 9.50 13.55 4.35
CA SER A 53 10.00 14.92 4.08
C SER A 53 11.00 15.01 2.93
N GLY A 54 11.69 13.93 2.57
CA GLY A 54 12.58 13.88 1.42
C GLY A 54 11.92 14.26 0.09
N TYR A 55 10.58 14.22 0.01
CA TYR A 55 9.86 14.68 -1.18
C TYR A 55 9.98 16.17 -1.42
N SER A 56 10.15 16.96 -0.37
CA SER A 56 10.36 18.42 -0.45
C SER A 56 11.68 18.84 -1.11
N ASP A 57 12.62 17.90 -1.31
CA ASP A 57 13.83 18.13 -2.12
C ASP A 57 13.55 18.03 -3.62
N LEU A 58 12.43 17.47 -4.00
CA LEU A 58 12.02 17.17 -5.39
C LEU A 58 10.95 18.14 -5.91
N TRP A 59 10.03 18.50 -5.03
CA TRP A 59 8.82 19.27 -5.33
C TRP A 59 8.56 20.32 -4.25
N GLN A 60 8.19 21.53 -4.69
CA GLN A 60 7.73 22.60 -3.82
C GLN A 60 6.21 22.72 -3.94
N SER A 61 5.47 22.37 -2.91
CA SER A 61 4.04 22.63 -2.83
C SER A 61 3.76 24.14 -2.84
N SER A 62 2.69 24.54 -3.52
CA SER A 62 2.18 25.92 -3.52
C SER A 62 1.24 26.21 -2.32
N GLY A 63 0.75 25.15 -1.67
CA GLY A 63 -0.14 25.25 -0.51
C GLY A 63 -0.84 23.94 -0.23
N LEU A 64 -1.68 23.94 0.81
CA LEU A 64 -2.48 22.75 1.16
C LEU A 64 -3.53 22.48 0.09
N ASN A 65 -3.55 21.25 -0.44
CA ASN A 65 -4.45 20.82 -1.52
C ASN A 65 -4.34 21.66 -2.81
N ASP A 66 -3.22 22.33 -3.02
CA ASP A 66 -2.95 23.09 -4.24
C ASP A 66 -1.95 22.35 -5.13
N LEU A 67 -2.41 21.88 -6.30
CA LEU A 67 -1.62 21.07 -7.24
C LEU A 67 -0.68 21.88 -8.13
N HIS A 68 -0.62 23.23 -7.98
CA HIS A 68 0.13 24.15 -8.85
C HIS A 68 1.58 24.37 -8.41
N GLY A 69 2.14 23.48 -7.61
CA GLY A 69 3.51 23.58 -7.10
C GLY A 69 4.58 23.59 -8.19
N THR A 70 5.84 23.63 -7.78
CA THR A 70 6.98 23.77 -8.67
C THR A 70 8.00 22.65 -8.55
N VAL A 71 8.61 22.31 -9.68
CA VAL A 71 9.70 21.33 -9.79
C VAL A 71 10.97 21.88 -9.16
N LYS A 72 11.56 21.14 -8.20
CA LYS A 72 12.87 21.43 -7.61
C LYS A 72 13.99 20.55 -8.16
N ASN A 73 13.69 19.28 -8.44
CA ASN A 73 14.65 18.34 -9.04
C ASN A 73 14.06 17.72 -10.31
N SER A 74 14.32 18.35 -11.43
CA SER A 74 13.81 17.91 -12.73
C SER A 74 14.32 16.52 -13.14
N THR A 75 15.56 16.18 -12.84
CA THR A 75 16.16 14.89 -13.20
C THR A 75 15.41 13.73 -12.53
N VAL A 76 15.15 13.83 -11.23
CA VAL A 76 14.42 12.80 -10.49
C VAL A 76 12.98 12.74 -10.95
N LEU A 77 12.30 13.88 -11.12
CA LEU A 77 10.89 13.88 -11.54
C LEU A 77 10.70 13.43 -12.99
N GLN A 78 11.66 13.68 -13.89
CA GLN A 78 11.63 13.10 -15.25
C GLN A 78 11.81 11.57 -15.22
N TRP A 79 12.65 11.02 -14.33
CA TRP A 79 12.75 9.58 -14.16
C TRP A 79 11.45 9.00 -13.59
N ASN A 80 10.86 9.67 -12.61
CA ASN A 80 9.55 9.31 -12.04
C ASN A 80 8.47 9.24 -13.12
N ASP A 81 8.41 10.23 -14.01
CA ASP A 81 7.51 10.28 -15.18
C ASP A 81 7.77 9.12 -16.14
N ARG A 82 9.04 8.89 -16.50
CA ARG A 82 9.46 7.84 -17.44
C ARG A 82 9.05 6.46 -16.97
N VAL A 83 9.36 6.12 -15.72
CA VAL A 83 9.04 4.80 -15.15
C VAL A 83 7.52 4.64 -15.02
N THR A 84 6.83 5.67 -14.57
CA THR A 84 5.37 5.66 -14.42
C THR A 84 4.66 5.45 -15.76
N SER A 85 5.00 6.23 -16.76
CA SER A 85 4.43 6.07 -18.12
C SER A 85 4.75 4.69 -18.69
N TRP A 86 5.98 4.21 -18.56
CA TRP A 86 6.38 2.89 -19.05
C TRP A 86 5.55 1.77 -18.40
N ILE A 87 5.43 1.74 -17.09
CA ILE A 87 4.68 0.72 -16.34
C ILE A 87 3.20 0.71 -16.77
N ASN A 88 2.59 1.88 -16.88
CA ASN A 88 1.20 1.99 -17.33
C ASN A 88 1.02 1.48 -18.77
N GLN A 89 1.92 1.84 -19.70
CA GLN A 89 1.81 1.49 -21.12
C GLN A 89 2.14 0.01 -21.42
N HIS A 90 2.94 -0.66 -20.57
CA HIS A 90 3.41 -2.03 -20.81
C HIS A 90 2.76 -3.09 -19.93
N ALA A 91 1.86 -2.69 -19.02
CA ALA A 91 1.12 -3.65 -18.21
C ALA A 91 0.23 -4.55 -19.09
N THR A 92 0.31 -5.87 -18.88
CA THR A 92 -0.55 -6.81 -19.60
C THR A 92 -2.03 -6.61 -19.20
N ALA A 93 -2.98 -7.02 -20.04
CA ALA A 93 -4.40 -6.97 -19.70
C ALA A 93 -4.73 -7.71 -18.38
N LYS A 94 -4.04 -8.84 -18.14
CA LYS A 94 -4.13 -9.55 -16.86
C LYS A 94 -3.68 -8.68 -15.70
N GLN A 95 -2.58 -7.94 -15.86
CA GLN A 95 -2.06 -7.06 -14.81
C GLN A 95 -2.97 -5.84 -14.58
N GLN A 96 -3.54 -5.28 -15.65
CA GLN A 96 -4.55 -4.23 -15.52
C GLN A 96 -5.80 -4.71 -14.76
N PHE A 97 -6.28 -5.92 -15.04
CA PHE A 97 -7.38 -6.51 -14.29
C PHE A 97 -7.02 -6.71 -12.80
N ARG A 98 -5.83 -7.23 -12.49
CA ARG A 98 -5.33 -7.32 -11.09
C ARG A 98 -5.22 -5.94 -10.43
N ALA A 99 -4.86 -4.91 -11.19
CA ALA A 99 -4.79 -3.55 -10.67
C ALA A 99 -6.17 -3.02 -10.27
N LEU A 100 -7.20 -3.31 -11.05
CA LEU A 100 -8.60 -3.04 -10.69
C LEU A 100 -9.00 -3.79 -9.43
N GLN A 101 -8.72 -5.09 -9.36
CA GLN A 101 -8.96 -5.90 -8.17
C GLN A 101 -8.31 -5.29 -6.92
N ASN A 102 -7.04 -4.89 -6.96
CA ASN A 102 -6.36 -4.26 -5.83
C ASN A 102 -6.93 -2.87 -5.46
N SER A 103 -7.69 -2.24 -6.34
CA SER A 103 -8.26 -0.91 -6.12
C SER A 103 -9.67 -0.92 -5.53
N ASN A 104 -10.46 -1.97 -5.79
CA ASN A 104 -11.91 -1.90 -5.64
C ASN A 104 -12.53 -2.96 -4.71
N TYR A 105 -11.74 -3.88 -4.13
CA TYR A 105 -12.35 -4.92 -3.31
C TYR A 105 -12.90 -4.40 -1.99
N LEU A 106 -14.21 -4.55 -1.82
CA LEU A 106 -14.91 -4.32 -0.57
C LEU A 106 -14.95 -5.62 0.25
N ALA A 107 -14.94 -5.49 1.57
CA ALA A 107 -15.21 -6.59 2.46
C ALA A 107 -16.67 -7.07 2.29
N SER A 108 -16.89 -8.38 2.34
CA SER A 108 -18.22 -8.99 2.15
C SER A 108 -19.24 -8.60 3.21
N ASP A 109 -18.78 -8.09 4.36
CA ASP A 109 -19.62 -7.62 5.47
C ASP A 109 -20.07 -6.17 5.31
N GLY A 110 -19.67 -5.49 4.20
CA GLY A 110 -19.97 -4.09 3.98
C GLY A 110 -19.12 -3.12 4.81
N SER A 111 -18.11 -3.61 5.54
CA SER A 111 -17.23 -2.76 6.37
C SER A 111 -16.28 -1.88 5.56
N GLY A 112 -16.35 -1.93 4.23
CA GLY A 112 -15.57 -1.11 3.32
C GLY A 112 -14.44 -1.86 2.64
N TYR A 113 -13.40 -1.14 2.21
CA TYR A 113 -12.29 -1.67 1.45
C TYR A 113 -11.38 -2.58 2.28
N ASP A 114 -11.03 -3.76 1.74
CA ASP A 114 -10.12 -4.71 2.39
C ASP A 114 -9.10 -5.27 1.40
N GLN A 115 -7.93 -4.67 1.37
CA GLN A 115 -6.86 -5.04 0.45
C GLN A 115 -6.21 -6.38 0.78
N SER A 116 -6.33 -6.89 2.01
CA SER A 116 -5.77 -8.18 2.39
C SER A 116 -6.36 -9.33 1.57
N ILE A 117 -7.63 -9.21 1.18
CA ILE A 117 -8.31 -10.19 0.34
C ILE A 117 -7.72 -10.20 -1.08
N SER A 118 -7.54 -9.03 -1.68
CA SER A 118 -7.02 -8.92 -3.05
C SER A 118 -5.52 -9.22 -3.21
N ILE A 119 -4.78 -9.36 -2.10
CA ILE A 119 -3.38 -9.83 -2.08
C ILE A 119 -3.24 -11.25 -1.53
N ALA A 120 -4.34 -11.95 -1.28
CA ALA A 120 -4.37 -13.26 -0.63
C ALA A 120 -3.53 -14.32 -1.36
N ASP A 121 -3.42 -14.24 -2.68
CA ASP A 121 -2.59 -15.14 -3.48
C ASP A 121 -1.08 -15.05 -3.18
N GLY A 122 -0.63 -14.05 -2.43
CA GLY A 122 0.68 -14.01 -1.81
C GLY A 122 0.93 -15.14 -0.81
N LEU A 123 -0.12 -15.75 -0.26
CA LEU A 123 -0.04 -16.94 0.59
C LEU A 123 0.20 -18.22 -0.20
N GLY A 124 0.05 -18.19 -1.51
CA GLY A 124 0.03 -19.33 -2.43
C GLY A 124 -1.37 -19.53 -3.02
N LYS A 125 -1.45 -20.37 -4.06
CA LYS A 125 -2.70 -20.54 -4.82
C LYS A 125 -3.84 -21.10 -3.95
N LYS A 126 -3.56 -22.18 -3.18
CA LYS A 126 -4.57 -22.84 -2.35
C LYS A 126 -4.80 -22.10 -1.03
N LEU A 127 -3.73 -21.75 -0.32
CA LEU A 127 -3.84 -21.06 0.96
C LEU A 127 -4.45 -19.66 0.79
N GLY A 128 -4.12 -18.95 -0.28
CA GLY A 128 -4.73 -17.68 -0.62
C GLY A 128 -6.23 -17.78 -0.88
N ALA A 129 -6.65 -18.80 -1.66
CA ALA A 129 -8.08 -19.06 -1.89
C ALA A 129 -8.81 -19.41 -0.59
N LEU A 130 -8.22 -20.23 0.28
CA LEU A 130 -8.79 -20.55 1.59
C LEU A 130 -8.91 -19.31 2.48
N TYR A 131 -7.88 -18.46 2.50
CA TYR A 131 -7.93 -17.20 3.24
C TYR A 131 -9.06 -16.29 2.73
N ALA A 132 -9.12 -16.05 1.42
CA ALA A 132 -10.17 -15.23 0.82
C ALA A 132 -11.57 -15.77 1.13
N GLN A 133 -11.76 -17.09 0.99
CA GLN A 133 -13.01 -17.77 1.35
C GLN A 133 -13.36 -17.58 2.83
N GLY A 134 -12.39 -17.77 3.73
CA GLY A 134 -12.60 -17.58 5.17
C GLY A 134 -13.00 -16.15 5.54
N ARG A 135 -12.48 -15.13 4.80
CA ARG A 135 -12.87 -13.73 4.96
C ARG A 135 -14.29 -13.49 4.43
N ILE A 136 -14.63 -14.00 3.24
CA ILE A 136 -15.97 -13.90 2.64
C ILE A 136 -17.02 -14.57 3.55
N GLU A 137 -16.72 -15.76 4.09
CA GLU A 137 -17.61 -16.53 4.96
C GLU A 137 -17.63 -16.04 6.42
N LYS A 138 -16.91 -14.98 6.77
CA LYS A 138 -16.77 -14.43 8.14
C LYS A 138 -16.24 -15.44 9.16
N LYS A 139 -15.42 -16.39 8.72
CA LYS A 139 -14.78 -17.42 9.56
C LYS A 139 -13.47 -16.97 10.20
N LEU A 140 -13.02 -15.75 9.91
CA LEU A 140 -11.79 -15.15 10.39
C LEU A 140 -12.07 -13.77 11.03
N PRO A 141 -12.91 -13.71 12.09
CA PRO A 141 -13.33 -12.43 12.68
C PRO A 141 -12.17 -11.67 13.36
N LEU A 142 -11.23 -12.35 14.04
CA LEU A 142 -10.08 -11.70 14.66
C LEU A 142 -9.12 -11.15 13.61
N VAL A 143 -8.87 -11.93 12.55
CA VAL A 143 -8.08 -11.46 11.41
C VAL A 143 -8.77 -10.28 10.72
N ALA A 144 -10.10 -10.31 10.57
CA ALA A 144 -10.86 -9.19 9.99
C ALA A 144 -10.72 -7.92 10.82
N ALA A 145 -10.94 -8.01 12.13
CA ALA A 145 -10.81 -6.88 13.06
C ALA A 145 -9.37 -6.32 13.10
N LEU A 146 -8.38 -7.14 12.81
CA LEU A 146 -6.98 -6.70 12.75
C LEU A 146 -6.67 -6.00 11.41
N ILE A 147 -6.98 -6.62 10.26
CA ILE A 147 -6.32 -6.31 8.98
C ILE A 147 -7.17 -5.50 8.00
N ASN A 148 -8.49 -5.39 8.20
CA ASN A 148 -9.36 -4.66 7.28
C ASN A 148 -8.82 -3.26 7.01
N SER A 149 -8.72 -2.88 5.73
CA SER A 149 -8.09 -1.61 5.32
C SER A 149 -8.91 -0.37 5.65
N SER A 150 -10.21 -0.52 5.97
CA SER A 150 -11.10 0.60 6.33
C SER A 150 -11.34 0.71 7.84
N THR A 151 -11.35 -0.41 8.56
CA THR A 151 -11.79 -0.46 9.97
C THR A 151 -10.85 -1.24 10.89
N GLY A 152 -9.89 -2.00 10.32
CA GLY A 152 -9.02 -2.88 11.07
C GLY A 152 -7.98 -2.13 11.91
N ALA A 153 -7.58 -2.74 13.01
CA ALA A 153 -6.61 -2.16 13.96
C ALA A 153 -5.22 -1.89 13.38
N THR A 154 -4.90 -2.49 12.23
CA THR A 154 -3.67 -2.24 11.47
C THR A 154 -3.94 -1.62 10.09
N GLY A 155 -4.96 -2.09 9.38
CA GLY A 155 -5.24 -1.64 8.02
C GLY A 155 -5.79 -0.21 7.93
N ALA A 156 -6.42 0.30 9.00
CA ALA A 156 -6.90 1.68 9.13
C ALA A 156 -6.13 2.49 10.19
N TYR A 157 -4.93 2.04 10.55
CA TYR A 157 -4.20 2.60 11.69
C TYR A 157 -3.70 4.03 11.44
N VAL A 158 -3.24 4.34 10.24
CA VAL A 158 -2.77 5.68 9.87
C VAL A 158 -3.49 6.20 8.61
N SER A 159 -3.57 7.53 8.49
CA SER A 159 -4.13 8.20 7.32
C SER A 159 -3.04 8.95 6.56
N THR A 160 -3.11 8.92 5.23
CA THR A 160 -2.23 9.70 4.35
C THR A 160 -2.75 11.11 4.04
N GLY A 161 -3.93 11.48 4.56
CA GLY A 161 -4.62 12.72 4.19
C GLY A 161 -3.80 13.99 4.43
N ALA A 162 -3.21 14.15 5.63
CA ALA A 162 -2.40 15.32 5.96
C ALA A 162 -1.16 15.45 5.05
N ALA A 163 -0.47 14.34 4.78
CA ALA A 163 0.68 14.33 3.89
C ALA A 163 0.29 14.66 2.43
N LYS A 164 -0.83 14.10 1.94
CA LYS A 164 -1.36 14.44 0.61
C LYS A 164 -1.67 15.93 0.46
N ALA A 165 -2.31 16.51 1.45
CA ALA A 165 -2.62 17.94 1.47
C ALA A 165 -1.35 18.80 1.53
N ALA A 166 -0.33 18.40 2.28
CA ALA A 166 0.91 19.15 2.44
C ALA A 166 1.79 19.10 1.18
N PHE A 167 1.98 17.93 0.58
CA PHE A 167 2.82 17.78 -0.62
C PHE A 167 2.10 18.17 -1.90
N SER A 168 0.77 17.98 -1.98
CA SER A 168 -0.11 18.41 -3.09
C SER A 168 0.46 18.10 -4.48
N TYR A 169 1.11 16.91 -4.65
CA TYR A 169 1.67 16.50 -5.94
C TYR A 169 0.57 16.01 -6.88
N PRO A 170 0.45 16.52 -8.12
CA PRO A 170 -0.64 16.15 -9.02
C PRO A 170 -0.55 14.68 -9.47
N ARG A 171 -1.69 14.13 -9.93
CA ARG A 171 -1.76 12.75 -10.41
C ARG A 171 -1.19 12.59 -11.82
N PRO A 172 -0.64 11.40 -12.21
CA PRO A 172 -0.04 11.20 -13.53
C PRO A 172 -1.02 11.33 -14.69
N TYR A 173 -2.28 10.93 -14.52
CA TYR A 173 -3.31 10.95 -15.56
C TYR A 173 -3.94 12.31 -15.80
N LEU A 174 -3.65 13.31 -14.97
CA LEU A 174 -4.17 14.66 -15.11
C LEU A 174 -3.47 15.40 -16.26
N ASN A 175 -4.26 16.17 -17.00
CA ASN A 175 -3.72 17.05 -18.02
C ASN A 175 -3.04 18.26 -17.35
N GLY A 176 -1.78 18.48 -17.70
CA GLY A 176 -1.01 19.60 -17.15
C GLY A 176 -1.24 20.93 -17.86
N ASP A 177 -1.86 20.93 -19.05
CA ASP A 177 -2.21 22.14 -19.82
C ASP A 177 -3.55 22.70 -19.33
N PRO A 178 -3.60 23.88 -18.68
CA PRO A 178 -4.83 24.46 -18.19
C PRO A 178 -5.86 24.81 -19.28
N ALA A 179 -5.42 24.98 -20.54
CA ALA A 179 -6.27 25.28 -21.68
C ALA A 179 -6.85 24.01 -22.34
N ALA A 180 -6.49 22.82 -21.87
CA ALA A 180 -7.02 21.59 -22.43
C ALA A 180 -8.52 21.44 -22.15
N ALA A 181 -9.22 20.76 -23.05
CA ALA A 181 -10.61 20.40 -22.84
C ALA A 181 -10.75 19.43 -21.67
N ALA A 182 -11.82 19.58 -20.90
CA ALA A 182 -12.18 18.60 -19.86
C ALA A 182 -12.46 17.23 -20.51
N VAL A 183 -12.12 16.16 -19.79
CA VAL A 183 -12.44 14.81 -20.26
C VAL A 183 -13.92 14.54 -20.03
N THR A 184 -14.60 14.07 -21.06
CA THR A 184 -16.03 13.75 -21.00
C THR A 184 -16.30 12.72 -19.91
N GLY A 185 -17.25 13.02 -19.03
CA GLY A 185 -17.62 12.17 -17.87
C GLY A 185 -16.85 12.45 -16.58
N ASP A 186 -15.77 13.24 -16.65
CA ASP A 186 -15.10 13.69 -15.42
C ASP A 186 -15.93 14.82 -14.77
N ALA A 187 -15.91 14.90 -13.42
CA ALA A 187 -16.56 15.97 -12.70
C ALA A 187 -15.91 17.33 -12.98
N ASP A 188 -16.68 18.41 -12.91
CA ASP A 188 -16.22 19.80 -13.16
C ASP A 188 -15.00 20.20 -12.31
N GLY A 189 -14.89 19.62 -11.09
CA GLY A 189 -13.73 19.82 -10.23
C GLY A 189 -12.44 19.23 -10.79
N CYS A 190 -12.51 18.31 -11.77
CA CYS A 190 -11.38 17.68 -12.43
C CYS A 190 -10.96 18.39 -13.73
N ALA A 191 -11.61 19.49 -14.09
CA ALA A 191 -11.25 20.23 -15.30
C ALA A 191 -9.77 20.68 -15.29
N PRO A 192 -9.05 20.59 -16.42
CA PRO A 192 -7.64 20.99 -16.50
C PRO A 192 -7.37 22.43 -16.05
N SER A 193 -8.33 23.33 -16.20
CA SER A 193 -8.24 24.71 -15.66
C SER A 193 -8.14 24.77 -14.13
N LYS A 194 -8.55 23.71 -13.41
CA LYS A 194 -8.54 23.63 -11.94
C LYS A 194 -7.43 22.72 -11.39
N VAL A 195 -7.11 21.62 -12.12
CA VAL A 195 -6.21 20.57 -11.64
C VAL A 195 -5.08 20.35 -12.66
N ASN A 196 -4.21 21.31 -12.82
CA ASN A 196 -3.09 21.27 -13.75
C ASN A 196 -1.74 21.46 -13.04
N SER A 197 -0.64 21.25 -13.77
CA SER A 197 0.71 21.54 -13.28
C SER A 197 1.63 21.96 -14.43
N SER A 198 1.69 23.23 -14.69
CA SER A 198 2.53 23.83 -15.76
C SER A 198 4.03 23.58 -15.55
N SER A 199 4.50 23.50 -14.30
CA SER A 199 5.92 23.22 -13.99
C SER A 199 6.32 21.79 -14.40
N LEU A 200 5.42 20.81 -14.29
CA LEU A 200 5.64 19.44 -14.79
C LEU A 200 5.59 19.39 -16.31
N VAL A 201 4.64 20.08 -16.93
CA VAL A 201 4.57 20.21 -18.41
C VAL A 201 5.90 20.71 -18.98
N ALA A 202 6.51 21.72 -18.35
CA ALA A 202 7.77 22.30 -18.80
C ALA A 202 8.92 21.27 -18.87
N ILE A 203 9.03 20.38 -17.91
CA ILE A 203 10.10 19.35 -17.87
C ILE A 203 9.80 18.13 -18.75
N ARG A 204 8.55 17.96 -19.21
CA ARG A 204 8.06 16.82 -20.01
C ARG A 204 8.11 17.07 -21.51
N LYS A 205 8.01 18.33 -21.97
CA LYS A 205 8.04 18.67 -23.39
C LYS A 205 9.22 18.03 -24.11
N GLY A 206 8.97 17.40 -25.27
CA GLY A 206 9.99 16.72 -26.06
C GLY A 206 10.48 15.39 -25.51
N LYS A 207 9.90 14.86 -24.43
CA LYS A 207 10.26 13.56 -23.87
C LYS A 207 9.40 12.44 -24.48
N ALA A 208 10.02 11.27 -24.70
CA ALA A 208 9.32 10.12 -25.33
C ALA A 208 8.12 9.61 -24.50
N TRP A 209 8.10 9.87 -23.19
CA TRP A 209 7.02 9.47 -22.28
C TRP A 209 5.94 10.55 -22.09
N ALA A 210 5.99 11.61 -22.87
CA ALA A 210 4.99 12.67 -22.88
C ALA A 210 4.49 12.96 -24.31
N ASP A 211 3.35 13.62 -24.41
CA ASP A 211 2.82 14.13 -25.68
C ASP A 211 3.51 15.47 -26.06
N ALA A 212 3.16 16.01 -27.24
CA ALA A 212 3.71 17.27 -27.73
C ALA A 212 3.38 18.47 -26.81
N LYS A 213 2.31 18.39 -26.03
CA LYS A 213 1.89 19.43 -25.09
C LYS A 213 2.57 19.28 -23.72
N GLY A 214 3.26 18.16 -23.46
CA GLY A 214 3.92 17.86 -22.19
C GLY A 214 3.03 17.14 -21.17
N ASN A 215 1.93 16.56 -21.60
CA ASN A 215 1.16 15.65 -20.73
C ASN A 215 1.83 14.29 -20.72
N LEU A 216 1.84 13.64 -19.56
CA LEU A 216 2.40 12.31 -19.42
C LEU A 216 1.54 11.30 -20.22
N ARG A 217 2.20 10.40 -20.96
CA ARG A 217 1.49 9.34 -21.69
C ARG A 217 0.98 8.29 -20.69
N ILE A 218 -0.28 8.46 -20.29
CA ILE A 218 -1.02 7.55 -19.42
C ILE A 218 -2.30 7.11 -20.15
N THR A 219 -2.48 5.81 -20.23
CA THR A 219 -3.74 5.20 -20.67
C THR A 219 -4.60 4.92 -19.46
N ARG A 220 -5.81 5.46 -19.41
CA ARG A 220 -6.80 5.14 -18.39
C ARG A 220 -7.26 3.71 -18.60
N VAL A 221 -7.16 2.87 -17.58
CA VAL A 221 -7.69 1.50 -17.61
C VAL A 221 -9.20 1.56 -17.47
N PRO A 222 -9.97 0.98 -18.40
CA PRO A 222 -11.43 1.03 -18.31
C PRO A 222 -11.96 0.26 -17.12
N ALA A 223 -13.15 0.63 -16.63
CA ALA A 223 -13.88 -0.15 -15.65
C ALA A 223 -14.17 -1.57 -16.21
N ALA A 224 -14.17 -2.55 -15.31
CA ALA A 224 -14.46 -3.95 -15.64
C ALA A 224 -15.25 -4.62 -14.52
N THR A 225 -16.00 -5.67 -14.86
CA THR A 225 -16.67 -6.52 -13.87
C THR A 225 -15.83 -7.74 -13.58
N ASP A 226 -15.54 -7.99 -12.31
CA ASP A 226 -14.93 -9.25 -11.87
C ASP A 226 -16.02 -10.30 -11.63
N THR A 227 -16.05 -11.29 -12.50
CA THR A 227 -16.93 -12.46 -12.43
C THR A 227 -16.20 -13.72 -11.97
N THR A 228 -14.94 -13.59 -11.53
CA THR A 228 -14.12 -14.74 -11.13
C THR A 228 -14.52 -15.30 -9.76
N HIS A 229 -15.20 -14.50 -8.94
CA HIS A 229 -15.56 -14.81 -7.55
C HIS A 229 -14.36 -15.23 -6.68
N ALA A 230 -13.14 -14.84 -7.09
CA ALA A 230 -11.92 -15.21 -6.37
C ALA A 230 -11.80 -14.50 -5.00
N PHE A 231 -12.42 -13.33 -4.88
CA PHE A 231 -12.29 -12.46 -3.71
C PHE A 231 -13.63 -11.94 -3.17
N ALA A 232 -14.75 -12.20 -3.85
CA ALA A 232 -16.09 -11.83 -3.45
C ALA A 232 -17.08 -12.95 -3.81
N ALA A 233 -18.22 -13.04 -3.10
CA ALA A 233 -19.24 -14.05 -3.35
C ALA A 233 -20.04 -13.80 -4.64
N GLY A 234 -20.09 -12.58 -5.15
CA GLY A 234 -20.79 -12.18 -6.36
C GLY A 234 -19.92 -11.35 -7.28
N ASP A 235 -20.50 -10.92 -8.40
CA ASP A 235 -19.85 -10.03 -9.37
C ASP A 235 -19.52 -8.67 -8.74
N VAL A 236 -18.35 -8.14 -9.05
CA VAL A 236 -17.87 -6.84 -8.55
C VAL A 236 -17.56 -5.92 -9.71
N VAL A 237 -18.27 -4.80 -9.80
CA VAL A 237 -17.92 -3.72 -10.73
C VAL A 237 -16.72 -2.96 -10.16
N MET A 238 -15.64 -2.89 -10.94
CA MET A 238 -14.39 -2.26 -10.57
C MET A 238 -14.15 -1.05 -11.45
N ASP A 239 -14.16 0.15 -10.84
CA ASP A 239 -13.92 1.42 -11.51
C ASP A 239 -12.72 2.13 -10.85
N PRO A 240 -11.69 2.53 -11.62
CA PRO A 240 -10.57 3.33 -11.09
C PRO A 240 -10.96 4.71 -10.54
N GLY A 241 -12.10 5.26 -10.94
CA GLY A 241 -12.65 6.52 -10.44
C GLY A 241 -11.90 7.77 -10.93
N TYR A 242 -11.31 7.76 -12.11
CA TYR A 242 -10.49 8.87 -12.63
C TYR A 242 -11.18 10.24 -12.60
N GLY A 243 -12.46 10.29 -12.92
CA GLY A 243 -13.26 11.51 -12.95
C GLY A 243 -13.83 11.95 -11.62
N SER A 244 -13.55 11.25 -10.52
CA SER A 244 -14.05 11.65 -9.20
C SER A 244 -13.23 12.81 -8.61
N VAL A 245 -13.92 13.81 -8.02
CA VAL A 245 -13.28 14.97 -7.40
C VAL A 245 -12.23 14.54 -6.36
N GLY A 246 -12.54 13.57 -5.51
CA GLY A 246 -11.62 13.10 -4.47
C GLY A 246 -10.32 12.49 -5.02
N LEU A 247 -10.32 11.95 -6.24
CA LEU A 247 -9.12 11.45 -6.88
C LEU A 247 -8.36 12.54 -7.63
N CYS A 248 -9.02 13.40 -8.40
CA CYS A 248 -8.35 14.39 -9.24
C CYS A 248 -7.80 15.58 -8.44
N THR A 249 -8.46 16.04 -7.37
CA THR A 249 -8.00 17.16 -6.54
C THR A 249 -7.11 16.72 -5.40
N GLY A 250 -7.19 15.46 -4.98
CA GLY A 250 -6.36 14.92 -3.93
C GLY A 250 -4.92 14.67 -4.39
N GLY A 251 -3.93 15.12 -3.62
CA GLY A 251 -2.51 14.91 -3.92
C GLY A 251 -2.13 13.44 -4.16
N GLY A 252 -1.16 13.21 -5.04
CA GLY A 252 -0.65 11.87 -5.37
C GLY A 252 0.20 11.27 -4.25
N TYR A 253 1.11 12.04 -3.71
CA TYR A 253 2.10 11.58 -2.73
C TYR A 253 1.65 11.80 -1.28
N PRO A 254 1.82 10.79 -0.41
CA PRO A 254 2.09 9.37 -0.70
C PRO A 254 0.82 8.61 -1.12
N SER A 255 0.99 7.42 -1.71
CA SER A 255 -0.13 6.57 -2.11
C SER A 255 -0.84 5.93 -0.92
N GLY A 256 -2.13 6.25 -0.70
CA GLY A 256 -2.94 5.64 0.36
C GLY A 256 -3.19 4.15 0.15
N HIS A 257 -3.57 3.74 -1.07
CA HIS A 257 -3.76 2.32 -1.40
C HIS A 257 -2.46 1.51 -1.26
N THR A 258 -1.29 2.12 -1.49
CA THR A 258 -0.01 1.45 -1.22
C THR A 258 0.24 1.33 0.27
N THR A 259 -0.08 2.36 1.06
CA THR A 259 0.01 2.28 2.52
C THR A 259 -0.80 1.11 3.05
N THR A 260 -2.08 1.00 2.68
CA THR A 260 -2.95 -0.11 3.12
C THR A 260 -2.51 -1.47 2.58
N ALA A 261 -1.95 -1.53 1.36
CA ALA A 261 -1.37 -2.77 0.83
C ALA A 261 -0.18 -3.27 1.65
N TYR A 262 0.70 -2.35 2.06
CA TYR A 262 1.83 -2.69 2.91
C TYR A 262 1.40 -2.99 4.35
N GLU A 263 0.42 -2.29 4.90
CA GLU A 263 -0.16 -2.63 6.20
C GLU A 263 -0.76 -4.04 6.19
N ALA A 264 -1.56 -4.37 5.17
CA ALA A 264 -2.11 -5.71 4.98
C ALA A 264 -1.02 -6.77 4.78
N GLY A 265 -0.04 -6.49 3.90
CA GLY A 265 1.05 -7.40 3.59
C GLY A 265 1.98 -7.66 4.78
N ILE A 266 2.39 -6.62 5.50
CA ILE A 266 3.24 -6.75 6.70
C ILE A 266 2.47 -7.48 7.81
N THR A 267 1.18 -7.20 7.98
CA THR A 267 0.33 -7.92 8.95
C THR A 267 0.27 -9.41 8.61
N LEU A 268 -0.08 -9.77 7.36
CA LEU A 268 -0.10 -11.17 6.93
C LEU A 268 1.28 -11.84 7.03
N ALA A 269 2.37 -11.14 6.67
CA ALA A 269 3.74 -11.63 6.80
C ALA A 269 4.14 -11.83 8.28
N THR A 270 3.55 -11.06 9.21
CA THR A 270 3.75 -11.25 10.65
C THR A 270 2.95 -12.43 11.18
N LEU A 271 1.72 -12.63 10.68
CA LEU A 271 0.90 -13.79 11.02
C LEU A 271 1.44 -15.10 10.42
N LEU A 272 2.06 -15.05 9.25
CA LEU A 272 2.59 -16.19 8.50
C LEU A 272 4.03 -15.93 8.04
N PRO A 273 5.01 -15.86 8.99
CA PRO A 273 6.39 -15.52 8.68
C PRO A 273 7.07 -16.53 7.74
N GLU A 274 6.52 -17.74 7.63
CA GLU A 274 6.97 -18.78 6.70
C GLU A 274 6.79 -18.36 5.22
N LEU A 275 5.87 -17.45 4.93
CA LEU A 275 5.51 -16.94 3.59
C LEU A 275 5.80 -15.44 3.42
N ALA A 276 6.47 -14.82 4.39
CA ALA A 276 6.65 -13.37 4.43
C ALA A 276 7.21 -12.76 3.12
N PRO A 277 8.25 -13.29 2.47
CA PRO A 277 8.77 -12.70 1.23
C PRO A 277 7.76 -12.68 0.09
N GLU A 278 6.99 -13.76 -0.09
CA GLU A 278 5.96 -13.86 -1.12
C GLU A 278 4.81 -12.89 -0.87
N ILE A 279 4.35 -12.81 0.37
CA ILE A 279 3.28 -11.90 0.81
C ILE A 279 3.70 -10.45 0.60
N LEU A 280 4.90 -10.07 1.04
CA LEU A 280 5.43 -8.71 0.88
C LEU A 280 5.61 -8.34 -0.59
N THR A 281 6.07 -9.29 -1.42
CA THR A 281 6.20 -9.05 -2.86
C THR A 281 4.85 -8.83 -3.52
N ARG A 282 3.83 -9.58 -3.12
CA ARG A 282 2.46 -9.40 -3.60
C ARG A 282 1.85 -8.07 -3.12
N ALA A 283 2.13 -7.64 -1.89
CA ALA A 283 1.75 -6.32 -1.39
C ALA A 283 2.45 -5.19 -2.18
N SER A 284 3.74 -5.36 -2.49
CA SER A 284 4.47 -4.42 -3.34
C SER A 284 3.89 -4.33 -4.76
N GLU A 285 3.36 -5.45 -5.28
CA GLU A 285 2.67 -5.46 -6.57
C GLU A 285 1.35 -4.69 -6.49
N ALA A 286 0.58 -4.82 -5.41
CA ALA A 286 -0.64 -4.04 -5.21
C ALA A 286 -0.35 -2.54 -5.19
N GLY A 287 0.77 -2.12 -4.59
CA GLY A 287 1.27 -0.76 -4.70
C GLY A 287 1.63 -0.39 -6.15
N ASN A 288 2.44 -1.20 -6.82
CA ASN A 288 2.82 -1.01 -8.23
C ASN A 288 1.61 -0.93 -9.17
N ASN A 289 0.53 -1.63 -8.86
CA ASN A 289 -0.71 -1.61 -9.62
C ASN A 289 -1.40 -0.23 -9.60
N ARG A 290 -1.08 0.65 -8.66
CA ARG A 290 -1.52 2.05 -8.72
C ARG A 290 -0.82 2.84 -9.85
N ILE A 291 0.41 2.43 -10.22
CA ILE A 291 1.11 2.96 -11.39
C ILE A 291 0.49 2.36 -12.67
N VAL A 292 0.18 1.06 -12.67
CA VAL A 292 -0.53 0.40 -13.79
C VAL A 292 -1.82 1.14 -14.13
N LEU A 293 -2.61 1.56 -13.13
CA LEU A 293 -3.79 2.38 -13.32
C LEU A 293 -3.46 3.85 -13.69
N GLY A 294 -2.21 4.29 -13.64
CA GLY A 294 -1.83 5.67 -13.93
C GLY A 294 -2.31 6.70 -12.90
N VAL A 295 -2.73 6.29 -11.72
CA VAL A 295 -3.24 7.19 -10.66
C VAL A 295 -2.17 7.60 -9.65
N HIS A 296 -0.99 6.97 -9.68
CA HIS A 296 0.16 7.27 -8.84
C HIS A 296 1.48 7.14 -9.60
N TYR A 297 2.50 7.87 -9.15
CA TYR A 297 3.87 7.75 -9.61
C TYR A 297 4.65 6.74 -8.78
N ALA A 298 5.83 6.31 -9.31
CA ALA A 298 6.72 5.39 -8.59
C ALA A 298 7.13 5.92 -7.20
N LEU A 299 7.42 7.22 -7.06
CA LEU A 299 7.75 7.82 -5.76
C LEU A 299 6.58 7.83 -4.79
N ASP A 300 5.34 7.92 -5.28
CA ASP A 300 4.14 7.84 -4.42
C ASP A 300 4.03 6.45 -3.79
N ILE A 301 4.44 5.41 -4.53
CA ILE A 301 4.47 4.03 -4.07
C ILE A 301 5.55 3.85 -2.99
N VAL A 302 6.75 4.40 -3.22
CA VAL A 302 7.81 4.38 -2.21
C VAL A 302 7.36 5.08 -0.92
N GLY A 303 6.70 6.24 -1.03
CA GLY A 303 6.15 6.96 0.12
C GLY A 303 5.05 6.16 0.85
N GLY A 304 4.16 5.50 0.09
CA GLY A 304 3.11 4.64 0.67
C GLY A 304 3.69 3.44 1.44
N ARG A 305 4.76 2.82 0.92
CA ARG A 305 5.51 1.77 1.62
C ARG A 305 6.12 2.27 2.93
N ILE A 306 6.81 3.41 2.88
CA ILE A 306 7.41 4.04 4.08
C ILE A 306 6.35 4.21 5.17
N ASN A 307 5.15 4.67 4.82
CA ASN A 307 4.05 4.83 5.76
C ASN A 307 3.61 3.52 6.39
N GLY A 308 3.36 2.49 5.59
CA GLY A 308 2.95 1.17 6.09
C GLY A 308 4.00 0.54 7.00
N GLU A 309 5.28 0.63 6.65
CA GLU A 309 6.40 0.13 7.46
C GLU A 309 6.51 0.87 8.80
N LEU A 310 6.46 2.21 8.77
CA LEU A 310 6.54 3.06 9.97
C LEU A 310 5.33 2.83 10.89
N ALA A 311 4.13 2.78 10.34
CA ALA A 311 2.89 2.54 11.06
C ALA A 311 2.94 1.22 11.82
N LEU A 312 3.25 0.12 11.12
CA LEU A 312 3.26 -1.20 11.74
C LEU A 312 4.46 -1.42 12.66
N ALA A 313 5.61 -0.80 12.41
CA ALA A 313 6.71 -0.81 13.37
C ALA A 313 6.31 -0.18 14.72
N ALA A 314 5.58 0.92 14.69
CA ALA A 314 5.04 1.52 15.90
C ALA A 314 4.02 0.59 16.58
N ARG A 315 3.08 0.02 15.80
CA ARG A 315 2.05 -0.90 16.30
C ARG A 315 2.66 -2.16 16.92
N TRP A 316 3.64 -2.77 16.24
CA TRP A 316 4.35 -3.96 16.75
C TRP A 316 5.29 -3.67 17.92
N SER A 317 5.66 -2.43 18.19
CA SER A 317 6.41 -2.06 19.38
C SER A 317 5.57 -2.16 20.66
N ASP A 318 4.23 -2.07 20.54
CA ASP A 318 3.29 -2.23 21.64
C ASP A 318 3.12 -3.71 22.02
N LYS A 319 3.68 -4.11 23.18
CA LYS A 319 3.60 -5.49 23.66
C LYS A 319 2.15 -5.90 23.96
N ALA A 320 1.37 -5.01 24.59
CA ALA A 320 -0.01 -5.32 24.96
C ALA A 320 -0.87 -5.57 23.72
N PHE A 321 -0.70 -4.75 22.66
CA PHE A 321 -1.37 -4.97 21.39
C PHE A 321 -0.99 -6.32 20.75
N ARG A 322 0.31 -6.68 20.76
CA ARG A 322 0.74 -7.96 20.19
C ARG A 322 0.09 -9.14 20.90
N THR A 323 0.13 -9.16 22.24
CA THR A 323 -0.42 -10.30 23.00
C THR A 323 -1.94 -10.33 23.02
N GLY A 324 -2.61 -9.16 22.98
CA GLY A 324 -4.08 -9.07 23.05
C GLY A 324 -4.78 -9.20 21.70
N VAL A 325 -4.12 -8.87 20.58
CA VAL A 325 -4.75 -8.82 19.26
C VAL A 325 -4.00 -9.66 18.22
N LEU A 326 -2.69 -9.44 18.07
CA LEU A 326 -1.93 -10.07 16.98
C LEU A 326 -1.78 -11.58 17.18
N GLU A 327 -1.44 -12.02 18.39
CA GLU A 327 -1.26 -13.46 18.70
C GLU A 327 -2.56 -14.25 18.58
N PRO A 328 -3.72 -13.78 19.11
CA PRO A 328 -5.02 -14.42 18.88
C PRO A 328 -5.41 -14.49 17.38
N ALA A 329 -5.21 -13.41 16.60
CA ALA A 329 -5.48 -13.41 15.18
C ALA A 329 -4.57 -14.40 14.41
N ARG A 330 -3.30 -14.55 14.84
CA ARG A 330 -2.42 -15.59 14.29
C ARG A 330 -2.93 -16.99 14.58
N ALA A 331 -3.34 -17.25 15.82
CA ALA A 331 -3.88 -18.55 16.21
C ALA A 331 -5.14 -18.90 15.40
N GLU A 332 -6.06 -17.95 15.23
CA GLU A 332 -7.25 -18.11 14.40
C GLU A 332 -6.88 -18.45 12.94
N LEU A 333 -6.01 -17.65 12.31
CA LEU A 333 -5.63 -17.85 10.92
C LEU A 333 -4.94 -19.21 10.70
N VAL A 334 -3.96 -19.54 11.53
CA VAL A 334 -3.21 -20.79 11.40
C VAL A 334 -4.14 -21.99 11.63
N GLY A 335 -4.99 -21.94 12.66
CA GLY A 335 -5.98 -22.98 12.96
C GLY A 335 -6.96 -23.20 11.79
N TYR A 336 -7.49 -22.10 11.25
CA TYR A 336 -8.38 -22.16 10.09
C TYR A 336 -7.71 -22.78 8.85
N LEU A 337 -6.52 -22.31 8.48
CA LEU A 337 -5.81 -22.82 7.31
C LEU A 337 -5.45 -24.30 7.46
N GLN A 338 -5.00 -24.74 8.65
CA GLN A 338 -4.68 -26.14 8.93
C GLN A 338 -5.91 -27.03 8.86
N ALA A 339 -7.03 -26.60 9.44
CA ALA A 339 -8.30 -27.33 9.39
C ALA A 339 -8.81 -27.49 7.95
N ARG A 340 -8.77 -26.41 7.16
CA ARG A 340 -9.23 -26.43 5.77
C ARG A 340 -8.29 -27.17 4.81
N CYS A 341 -6.99 -27.14 5.08
CA CYS A 341 -5.98 -27.87 4.30
C CYS A 341 -5.87 -29.36 4.71
N GLY A 342 -6.33 -29.73 5.90
CA GLY A 342 -6.24 -31.09 6.43
C GLY A 342 -4.85 -31.52 6.85
N ALA A 343 -3.92 -30.58 7.15
CA ALA A 343 -2.55 -30.86 7.55
C ALA A 343 -1.92 -29.72 8.37
N ARG A 344 -0.75 -29.98 8.96
CA ARG A 344 0.04 -28.90 9.61
C ARG A 344 0.43 -27.85 8.57
N LEU A 345 0.49 -26.58 8.98
CA LEU A 345 0.77 -25.44 8.11
C LEU A 345 2.00 -25.63 7.20
N ALA A 346 3.10 -26.13 7.72
CA ALA A 346 4.31 -26.39 6.93
C ALA A 346 4.07 -27.39 5.78
N VAL A 347 3.21 -28.40 5.99
CA VAL A 347 2.84 -29.36 4.95
C VAL A 347 1.91 -28.71 3.94
N CYS A 348 0.96 -27.87 4.38
CA CYS A 348 0.08 -27.13 3.51
C CYS A 348 0.87 -26.20 2.58
N ILE A 349 1.84 -25.45 3.14
CA ILE A 349 2.75 -24.58 2.37
C ILE A 349 3.57 -25.39 1.36
N ALA A 350 4.17 -26.51 1.78
CA ALA A 350 5.00 -27.33 0.90
C ALA A 350 4.24 -27.95 -0.29
N ARG A 351 2.93 -28.17 -0.14
CA ARG A 351 2.03 -28.71 -1.18
C ARG A 351 1.36 -27.65 -2.03
N ASP A 352 1.53 -26.37 -1.68
CA ASP A 352 0.89 -25.27 -2.40
C ASP A 352 1.76 -24.78 -3.55
N LYS A 353 1.12 -24.16 -4.54
CA LYS A 353 1.80 -23.43 -5.60
C LYS A 353 2.07 -22.01 -5.13
N ALA A 354 3.35 -21.65 -5.01
CA ALA A 354 3.77 -20.32 -4.60
C ALA A 354 3.23 -19.23 -5.52
N TYR A 355 3.14 -18.01 -4.99
CA TYR A 355 2.85 -16.82 -5.75
C TYR A 355 3.78 -16.67 -6.95
N ALA A 356 3.20 -16.36 -8.10
CA ALA A 356 3.93 -16.11 -9.35
C ALA A 356 3.26 -15.02 -10.16
N ASP A 357 4.07 -14.20 -10.85
CA ASP A 357 3.58 -13.11 -11.68
C ASP A 357 4.50 -12.79 -12.86
N ASN A 358 3.92 -12.22 -13.92
CA ASN A 358 4.61 -11.69 -15.09
C ASN A 358 3.87 -10.42 -15.57
N PRO A 359 4.08 -9.28 -14.91
CA PRO A 359 3.22 -8.10 -15.06
C PRO A 359 3.34 -7.44 -16.45
N TYR A 360 4.49 -7.59 -17.12
CA TYR A 360 4.81 -6.88 -18.36
C TYR A 360 5.11 -7.83 -19.54
N GLY A 361 4.66 -9.09 -19.46
CA GLY A 361 4.89 -10.06 -20.55
C GLY A 361 6.36 -10.35 -20.87
N GLY A 362 7.28 -10.09 -19.94
CA GLY A 362 8.72 -10.26 -20.13
C GLY A 362 9.47 -8.97 -20.50
N ALA A 363 8.78 -7.87 -20.82
CA ALA A 363 9.42 -6.57 -21.08
C ALA A 363 10.09 -6.02 -19.80
N LYS A 364 11.22 -5.31 -19.96
CA LYS A 364 12.01 -4.80 -18.83
C LYS A 364 11.60 -3.37 -18.45
N VAL A 365 11.34 -3.15 -17.18
CA VAL A 365 11.13 -1.80 -16.62
C VAL A 365 12.41 -0.96 -16.81
N PRO A 366 12.30 0.35 -17.15
CA PRO A 366 13.47 1.21 -17.21
C PRO A 366 14.33 1.12 -15.93
N GLY A 367 15.61 0.85 -16.08
CA GLY A 367 16.54 0.70 -14.95
C GLY A 367 16.35 -0.57 -14.10
N GLY A 368 15.53 -1.53 -14.54
CA GLY A 368 15.22 -2.75 -13.79
C GLY A 368 15.12 -3.99 -14.67
N THR A 369 14.40 -5.00 -14.16
CA THR A 369 14.13 -6.26 -14.86
C THR A 369 12.69 -6.33 -15.35
N SER A 370 12.27 -7.48 -15.88
CA SER A 370 10.87 -7.75 -16.24
C SER A 370 9.96 -8.00 -15.05
N GLN A 371 10.49 -7.97 -13.84
CA GLN A 371 9.77 -8.18 -12.57
C GLN A 371 8.98 -9.50 -12.51
N ILE A 372 9.46 -10.54 -13.19
CA ILE A 372 8.84 -11.87 -13.17
C ILE A 372 9.13 -12.54 -11.82
N VAL A 373 8.04 -13.00 -11.17
CA VAL A 373 8.08 -13.80 -9.95
C VAL A 373 7.73 -15.25 -10.27
N THR A 374 8.61 -16.19 -9.93
CA THR A 374 8.41 -17.63 -10.12
C THR A 374 8.66 -18.45 -8.86
N ASN A 375 9.37 -17.86 -7.89
CA ASN A 375 9.76 -18.49 -6.64
C ASN A 375 10.18 -17.42 -5.62
N ARG A 376 10.47 -17.83 -4.39
CA ARG A 376 10.88 -16.92 -3.29
C ARG A 376 12.09 -16.05 -3.64
N ARG A 377 13.11 -16.59 -4.30
CA ARG A 377 14.31 -15.82 -4.65
C ARG A 377 13.98 -14.69 -5.64
N SER A 378 13.19 -14.98 -6.67
CA SER A 378 12.72 -13.96 -7.61
C SER A 378 11.76 -12.98 -6.93
N ALA A 379 10.92 -13.43 -5.98
CA ALA A 379 10.06 -12.55 -5.18
C ALA A 379 10.89 -11.52 -4.40
N VAL A 380 11.91 -11.94 -3.66
CA VAL A 380 12.81 -11.02 -2.93
C VAL A 380 13.52 -10.06 -3.89
N LYS A 381 13.96 -10.53 -5.06
CA LYS A 381 14.59 -9.68 -6.08
C LYS A 381 13.63 -8.60 -6.59
N VAL A 382 12.41 -8.99 -6.96
CA VAL A 382 11.39 -8.04 -7.46
C VAL A 382 10.98 -7.05 -6.38
N TYR A 383 10.79 -7.51 -5.14
CA TYR A 383 10.54 -6.61 -4.01
C TYR A 383 11.66 -5.57 -3.87
N THR A 384 12.94 -6.02 -3.93
CA THR A 384 14.11 -5.14 -3.83
C THR A 384 14.14 -4.11 -4.96
N GLU A 385 13.83 -4.49 -6.19
CA GLU A 385 13.76 -3.55 -7.32
C GLU A 385 12.68 -2.48 -7.12
N ARG A 386 11.53 -2.85 -6.55
CA ARG A 386 10.43 -1.91 -6.26
C ARG A 386 10.71 -0.98 -5.08
N LEU A 387 11.76 -1.20 -4.28
CA LEU A 387 12.21 -0.23 -3.27
C LEU A 387 12.76 1.06 -3.89
N GLY A 388 13.30 0.99 -5.09
CA GLY A 388 13.97 2.12 -5.73
C GLY A 388 13.58 2.37 -7.19
N TYR A 389 12.79 1.55 -7.86
CA TYR A 389 12.29 1.73 -9.24
C TYR A 389 13.36 2.21 -10.24
N GLY A 390 14.61 1.76 -10.08
CA GLY A 390 15.72 2.16 -10.94
C GLY A 390 16.14 3.63 -10.84
N PHE A 391 15.70 4.37 -9.85
CA PHE A 391 16.17 5.73 -9.61
C PHE A 391 17.68 5.74 -9.36
N ALA A 392 18.38 6.62 -10.04
CA ALA A 392 19.77 6.88 -9.76
C ALA A 392 19.92 7.52 -8.36
N PRO A 393 21.03 7.26 -7.67
CA PRO A 393 21.34 7.97 -6.44
C PRO A 393 21.49 9.47 -6.69
N VAL A 394 20.93 10.30 -5.81
CA VAL A 394 21.07 11.75 -5.81
C VAL A 394 22.10 12.24 -4.80
N ARG A 395 22.64 11.30 -3.98
CA ARG A 395 23.64 11.55 -2.93
C ARG A 395 24.58 10.34 -2.82
N SER A 396 25.55 10.36 -1.93
CA SER A 396 26.49 9.26 -1.72
C SER A 396 25.80 7.95 -1.37
N THR A 397 26.20 6.86 -2.02
CA THR A 397 25.72 5.49 -1.77
C THR A 397 26.51 4.76 -0.67
N ARG A 398 27.49 5.43 -0.05
CA ARG A 398 28.42 4.83 0.92
C ARG A 398 28.13 5.20 2.38
N GLN A 399 26.92 5.70 2.67
CA GLN A 399 26.55 5.98 4.06
C GLN A 399 26.31 4.68 4.82
N SER A 400 26.75 4.65 6.05
CA SER A 400 26.46 3.55 6.96
C SER A 400 24.95 3.28 7.06
N ALA A 401 24.61 2.05 7.41
CA ALA A 401 23.23 1.68 7.66
C ALA A 401 22.61 2.55 8.78
N SER A 402 21.40 3.01 8.55
CA SER A 402 20.67 3.88 9.48
C SER A 402 19.23 3.36 9.68
N VAL A 403 19.11 2.29 10.46
CA VAL A 403 17.84 1.60 10.72
C VAL A 403 17.06 2.33 11.82
N PRO A 404 15.79 2.72 11.57
CA PRO A 404 14.94 3.31 12.58
C PRO A 404 14.78 2.38 13.81
N ALA A 405 14.77 2.97 15.01
CA ALA A 405 14.78 2.18 16.26
C ALA A 405 13.59 1.21 16.35
N THR A 406 12.38 1.66 15.97
CA THR A 406 11.16 0.86 16.00
C THR A 406 11.11 -0.22 14.92
N ALA A 407 11.88 -0.11 13.83
CA ALA A 407 11.86 -1.07 12.72
C ALA A 407 12.20 -2.50 13.14
N SER A 408 12.95 -2.68 14.26
CA SER A 408 13.25 -4.00 14.81
C SER A 408 12.01 -4.82 15.17
N SER A 409 10.87 -4.17 15.44
CA SER A 409 9.61 -4.83 15.76
C SER A 409 9.00 -5.57 14.57
N LEU A 410 9.29 -5.14 13.34
CA LEU A 410 8.83 -5.79 12.11
C LEU A 410 9.40 -7.21 11.93
N LEU A 411 10.52 -7.54 12.59
CA LEU A 411 11.12 -8.88 12.52
C LEU A 411 10.80 -9.76 13.73
N LEU A 412 9.89 -9.37 14.63
CA LEU A 412 9.56 -10.10 15.85
C LEU A 412 9.08 -11.53 15.59
N SER A 413 8.18 -11.74 14.63
CA SER A 413 7.65 -13.08 14.33
C SER A 413 8.64 -13.92 13.51
N THR A 414 9.46 -13.30 12.67
CA THR A 414 10.48 -14.00 11.88
C THR A 414 11.66 -14.45 12.74
N PHE A 415 12.12 -13.58 13.66
CA PHE A 415 13.26 -13.85 14.53
C PHE A 415 12.95 -13.57 15.99
N PRO A 416 12.04 -14.35 16.62
CA PRO A 416 11.61 -14.11 18.00
C PRO A 416 12.72 -14.29 19.03
N LYS A 417 13.75 -15.10 18.72
CA LYS A 417 14.90 -15.35 19.60
C LYS A 417 15.98 -14.25 19.54
N LEU A 418 15.91 -13.33 18.57
CA LEU A 418 16.85 -12.22 18.49
C LEU A 418 16.41 -11.05 19.38
N THR A 419 17.36 -10.35 19.97
CA THR A 419 17.12 -9.07 20.65
C THR A 419 16.75 -7.97 19.65
N ALA A 420 16.19 -6.86 20.11
CA ALA A 420 15.91 -5.70 19.25
C ALA A 420 17.18 -5.17 18.56
N LYS A 421 18.32 -5.15 19.26
CA LYS A 421 19.63 -4.77 18.68
C LYS A 421 20.04 -5.71 17.55
N GLN A 422 19.89 -7.02 17.75
CA GLN A 422 20.22 -8.02 16.74
C GLN A 422 19.28 -7.95 15.51
N ARG A 423 17.96 -7.78 15.73
CA ARG A 423 17.02 -7.57 14.61
C ARG A 423 17.34 -6.31 13.81
N ARG A 424 17.71 -5.21 14.48
CA ARG A 424 18.19 -4.01 13.77
C ARG A 424 19.46 -4.29 12.95
N ALA A 425 20.38 -5.09 13.48
CA ALA A 425 21.59 -5.46 12.75
C ALA A 425 21.29 -6.37 11.53
N VAL A 426 20.23 -7.18 11.56
CA VAL A 426 19.76 -7.91 10.37
C VAL A 426 19.20 -6.92 9.34
N LEU A 427 18.35 -5.98 9.74
CA LEU A 427 17.84 -4.93 8.85
C LEU A 427 18.98 -4.12 8.23
N ALA A 428 19.95 -3.69 9.02
CA ALA A 428 21.12 -2.93 8.57
C ALA A 428 21.94 -3.65 7.48
N GLN A 429 22.04 -4.97 7.56
CA GLN A 429 22.79 -5.80 6.60
C GLN A 429 21.98 -6.16 5.35
N THR A 430 20.68 -5.84 5.33
CA THR A 430 19.77 -6.12 4.21
C THR A 430 19.21 -4.86 3.56
N GLU A 431 19.52 -3.66 4.08
CA GLU A 431 19.15 -2.38 3.46
C GLU A 431 19.67 -2.26 2.03
N ILE A 432 18.96 -1.51 1.19
CA ILE A 432 19.51 -1.03 -0.09
C ILE A 432 20.52 0.09 0.16
N ALA A 433 21.32 0.40 -0.86
CA ALA A 433 22.31 1.47 -0.79
C ALA A 433 21.67 2.82 -0.42
N SER A 434 22.43 3.68 0.26
CA SER A 434 22.00 5.03 0.59
C SER A 434 21.97 5.96 -0.63
N GLY A 435 21.41 7.15 -0.44
CA GLY A 435 21.48 8.23 -1.40
C GLY A 435 20.42 8.22 -2.50
N HIS A 436 19.51 7.27 -2.50
CA HIS A 436 18.36 7.28 -3.41
C HIS A 436 17.34 8.36 -3.02
N PRO A 437 16.45 8.79 -3.95
CA PRO A 437 15.37 9.69 -3.60
C PRO A 437 14.55 9.19 -2.41
N LEU A 438 14.12 10.10 -1.54
CA LEU A 438 13.41 9.84 -0.28
C LEU A 438 14.26 9.19 0.83
N ASP A 439 15.53 8.93 0.63
CA ASP A 439 16.43 8.52 1.71
C ASP A 439 16.65 9.70 2.67
N THR A 440 16.18 9.58 3.91
CA THR A 440 16.26 10.61 4.94
C THR A 440 17.51 10.53 5.81
N THR A 441 18.42 9.59 5.55
CA THR A 441 19.69 9.43 6.31
C THR A 441 20.49 10.74 6.37
N TRP A 442 20.30 11.63 5.39
CA TRP A 442 21.01 12.92 5.22
C TRP A 442 20.33 14.12 5.87
N SER A 443 19.13 13.94 6.37
CA SER A 443 18.26 15.08 6.72
C SER A 443 18.55 15.62 8.11
N SER A 444 19.57 16.48 8.23
CA SER A 444 19.69 17.39 9.37
C SER A 444 18.60 18.48 9.40
N ARG A 445 17.89 18.67 8.28
CA ARG A 445 16.87 19.74 8.13
C ARG A 445 15.53 19.42 8.77
N HIS A 446 15.23 18.15 9.00
CA HIS A 446 13.89 17.72 9.41
C HIS A 446 13.84 17.12 10.81
N GLY A 447 14.76 17.54 11.69
CA GLY A 447 14.79 17.08 13.09
C GLY A 447 14.78 15.55 13.19
N THR A 448 15.59 15.01 13.97
CA THR A 448 15.59 13.67 14.60
C THR A 448 14.68 12.55 14.03
N ALA A 449 14.54 12.33 12.73
CA ALA A 449 14.11 11.02 12.25
C ALA A 449 15.34 10.10 12.26
N PRO A 450 15.59 9.34 13.34
CA PRO A 450 16.77 8.49 13.41
C PRO A 450 16.58 7.28 12.50
N GLY A 451 17.14 7.36 11.29
CA GLY A 451 17.13 6.27 10.35
C GLY A 451 16.30 6.53 9.08
N SER A 452 16.53 5.71 8.07
CA SER A 452 15.86 5.79 6.78
C SER A 452 14.93 4.61 6.55
N TRP A 453 13.62 4.88 6.53
CA TRP A 453 12.61 3.90 6.16
C TRP A 453 12.71 3.52 4.68
N GLN A 454 13.15 4.44 3.82
CA GLN A 454 13.31 4.19 2.39
C GLN A 454 14.26 3.03 2.09
N ARG A 455 15.30 2.84 2.91
CA ARG A 455 16.33 1.83 2.69
C ARG A 455 15.96 0.42 3.15
N LEU A 456 14.90 0.25 3.95
CA LEU A 456 14.53 -1.05 4.51
C LEU A 456 14.11 -2.04 3.43
N ASN A 457 14.66 -3.25 3.50
CA ASN A 457 14.31 -4.37 2.62
C ASN A 457 13.75 -5.53 3.47
N LEU A 458 12.46 -5.45 3.76
CA LEU A 458 11.80 -6.43 4.63
C LEU A 458 11.78 -7.83 4.02
N ALA A 459 11.59 -7.97 2.71
CA ALA A 459 11.58 -9.30 2.07
C ALA A 459 12.94 -9.98 2.16
N ALA A 460 14.04 -9.22 1.99
CA ALA A 460 15.39 -9.74 2.20
C ALA A 460 15.63 -10.10 3.68
N ALA A 461 15.27 -9.21 4.60
CA ALA A 461 15.44 -9.43 6.04
C ALA A 461 14.65 -10.65 6.53
N MET A 462 13.36 -10.77 6.13
CA MET A 462 12.50 -11.89 6.55
C MET A 462 12.81 -13.22 5.84
N SER A 463 13.72 -13.23 4.87
CA SER A 463 14.24 -14.44 4.20
C SER A 463 15.68 -14.76 4.55
N ALA A 464 16.24 -14.10 5.57
CA ALA A 464 17.66 -14.19 5.88
C ALA A 464 18.04 -15.47 6.65
N THR A 465 19.20 -16.05 6.28
CA THR A 465 19.94 -16.95 7.15
C THR A 465 20.91 -16.12 7.97
N VAL A 466 20.73 -16.13 9.30
CA VAL A 466 21.47 -15.30 10.24
C VAL A 466 22.33 -16.15 11.15
N ARG A 467 23.63 -15.86 11.21
CA ARG A 467 24.55 -16.42 12.21
C ARG A 467 24.58 -15.53 13.43
N VAL A 468 24.42 -16.15 14.61
CA VAL A 468 24.48 -15.48 15.91
C VAL A 468 25.76 -15.92 16.61
N TYR A 469 26.65 -14.99 16.95
CA TYR A 469 27.90 -15.22 17.64
C TYR A 469 27.73 -15.11 19.18
N ARG A 470 28.67 -15.64 19.94
CA ARG A 470 28.63 -15.65 21.42
C ARG A 470 28.64 -14.25 22.03
N ASP A 471 29.33 -13.31 21.43
CA ASP A 471 29.36 -11.90 21.84
C ASP A 471 28.08 -11.11 21.53
N GLY A 472 27.06 -11.80 20.98
CA GLY A 472 25.78 -11.21 20.59
C GLY A 472 25.78 -10.53 19.21
N HIS A 473 26.90 -10.49 18.50
CA HIS A 473 26.97 -10.02 17.13
C HIS A 473 26.19 -10.97 16.20
N VAL A 474 25.60 -10.44 15.13
CA VAL A 474 24.89 -11.21 14.11
C VAL A 474 25.43 -10.90 12.71
N LYS A 475 25.45 -11.93 11.84
CA LYS A 475 25.85 -11.81 10.44
C LYS A 475 24.79 -12.46 9.55
N VAL A 476 24.27 -11.71 8.58
CA VAL A 476 23.45 -12.24 7.49
C VAL A 476 24.35 -12.98 6.52
N LEU A 477 24.08 -14.27 6.31
CA LEU A 477 24.85 -15.13 5.42
C LEU A 477 24.25 -15.18 4.01
N SER A 478 22.94 -15.16 3.92
CA SER A 478 22.19 -15.19 2.66
C SER A 478 20.76 -14.70 2.86
N THR A 479 20.09 -14.35 1.77
CA THR A 479 18.68 -13.96 1.70
C THR A 479 17.97 -14.77 0.61
N GLY A 480 16.63 -14.71 0.56
CA GLY A 480 15.82 -15.39 -0.45
C GLY A 480 15.56 -16.88 -0.15
N GLY A 481 15.91 -17.34 1.04
CA GLY A 481 15.59 -18.68 1.57
C GLY A 481 14.49 -18.68 2.62
N GLN A 482 14.34 -19.80 3.34
CA GLN A 482 13.58 -19.84 4.60
C GLN A 482 14.42 -19.13 5.68
N PRO A 483 13.78 -18.28 6.53
CA PRO A 483 14.50 -17.62 7.60
C PRO A 483 15.10 -18.66 8.56
N LYS A 484 16.37 -18.49 8.91
CA LYS A 484 17.10 -19.45 9.73
C LYS A 484 18.08 -18.76 10.68
N LEU A 485 18.13 -19.24 11.93
CA LEU A 485 19.18 -18.86 12.90
C LEU A 485 20.20 -19.98 13.03
N ILE A 486 21.48 -19.63 13.01
CA ILE A 486 22.62 -20.52 13.24
C ILE A 486 23.40 -19.95 14.43
N PHE A 487 23.33 -20.64 15.57
CA PHE A 487 24.07 -20.24 16.77
C PHE A 487 25.45 -20.86 16.76
N VAL A 488 26.48 -20.05 16.98
CA VAL A 488 27.87 -20.52 17.13
C VAL A 488 28.08 -20.90 18.59
N LEU A 489 28.23 -22.19 18.82
CA LEU A 489 28.39 -22.75 20.18
C LEU A 489 29.86 -22.81 20.65
N ARG A 490 30.83 -22.64 19.73
CA ARG A 490 32.28 -22.70 20.01
C ARG A 490 33.01 -21.48 19.45
#